data_1e1de61763944cbab5fb407c944bfade
#
_entry.id   1e1de61763944cbab5fb407c944bfade
#
_cell.length_a   1.000
_cell.length_b   1.000
_cell.length_c   1.000
_cell.angle_alpha   90.00
_cell.angle_beta   90.00
_cell.angle_gamma   90.00
#
_symmetry.space_group_name_H-M   'P 1'
#
loop_
_entity.id
_entity.type
_entity.pdbx_description
1 polymer ?
#
loop_
_entity_poly.entity_id
_entity_poly.type
_entity_poly.pdbx_seq_one_letter_code
_entity_poly.pdbx_strand_id
1 'polypeptide(L)'
;MTTGNTQTIRTVVGTGDAGYSGDGGPAGSATLREPFMCTFDRAGNLFFCEAKNHVVRRVDATTGQVTTVAGNGDVGYAGDGGPAIEATMNEPYSLEVDDDDNIYIVDRLNAVVRKVDGRTGVITTVAGTGEPGYSGDGGPGDEAQLREPNDCFLDGRGGLLIADIQDQRVRRLDIATGIIDTFAGNGEKTRGGDGMPAGQASILGARAICMDQHGNTYIAEREGNGVRVVTAGGIMGTVAGVSAERGYSGDGGPALAATWGAPKALRCDAAGNVIVVDTENHAIRKIDVNTGIVTTIAGGQLGGHGDGGPATDAGLDRPHGCGIASDGRIYIADSNNHRIRVVG
;
A
#
# COMPACT_ATOMS: atom_id res chain seq x y z
N MET A 1 -0.68 36.77 -5.93
CA MET A 1 -0.25 35.55 -6.65
C MET A 1 0.79 34.91 -5.77
N THR A 2 0.38 33.98 -4.93
CA THR A 2 1.31 33.12 -4.17
C THR A 2 1.94 32.18 -5.17
N THR A 3 3.24 32.33 -5.45
CA THR A 3 4.04 31.31 -6.14
C THR A 3 4.03 30.06 -5.25
N GLY A 4 3.02 29.22 -5.43
CA GLY A 4 3.01 27.89 -4.85
C GLY A 4 4.28 27.19 -5.35
N ASN A 5 5.10 26.70 -4.43
CA ASN A 5 6.29 25.94 -4.74
C ASN A 5 5.84 24.71 -5.54
N THR A 6 6.07 24.71 -6.85
CA THR A 6 5.65 23.60 -7.73
C THR A 6 6.51 22.41 -7.37
N GLN A 7 5.91 21.38 -6.76
CA GLN A 7 6.63 20.15 -6.43
C GLN A 7 7.17 19.49 -7.72
N THR A 8 8.42 19.05 -7.65
CA THR A 8 9.06 18.35 -8.77
C THR A 8 9.01 16.84 -8.59
N ILE A 9 9.16 16.10 -9.67
CA ILE A 9 9.24 14.64 -9.63
C ILE A 9 10.57 14.17 -10.24
N ARG A 10 11.13 13.09 -9.70
CA ARG A 10 12.34 12.45 -10.26
C ARG A 10 12.37 10.96 -9.93
N THR A 11 13.04 10.18 -10.77
CA THR A 11 13.34 8.76 -10.48
C THR A 11 14.42 8.67 -9.40
N VAL A 12 14.25 7.73 -8.47
CA VAL A 12 15.20 7.46 -7.37
C VAL A 12 15.65 5.99 -7.32
N VAL A 13 14.81 5.06 -7.80
CA VAL A 13 15.17 3.64 -7.91
C VAL A 13 14.73 3.14 -9.27
N GLY A 14 15.60 2.39 -9.92
CA GLY A 14 15.31 1.76 -11.21
C GLY A 14 15.75 2.57 -12.41
N THR A 15 16.16 1.88 -13.49
CA THR A 15 16.49 2.47 -14.79
C THR A 15 15.27 2.75 -15.67
N GLY A 16 14.13 2.13 -15.36
CA GLY A 16 12.94 2.07 -16.21
C GLY A 16 12.86 0.82 -17.09
N ASP A 17 13.92 0.02 -17.14
CA ASP A 17 13.92 -1.25 -17.83
C ASP A 17 13.40 -2.36 -16.91
N ALA A 18 12.55 -3.26 -17.46
CA ALA A 18 12.07 -4.42 -16.72
C ALA A 18 13.20 -5.43 -16.49
N GLY A 19 13.37 -5.86 -15.23
CA GLY A 19 14.40 -6.84 -14.90
C GLY A 19 14.57 -7.06 -13.41
N TYR A 20 15.63 -7.81 -13.06
CA TYR A 20 16.04 -8.05 -11.68
C TYR A 20 17.56 -8.01 -11.60
N SER A 21 18.12 -6.87 -11.21
CA SER A 21 19.57 -6.69 -11.10
C SER A 21 19.92 -5.56 -10.14
N GLY A 22 21.20 -5.40 -9.87
CA GLY A 22 21.75 -4.20 -9.21
C GLY A 22 21.93 -4.34 -7.68
N ASP A 23 21.68 -5.52 -7.08
CA ASP A 23 21.92 -5.74 -5.65
C ASP A 23 23.40 -5.47 -5.28
N GLY A 24 23.61 -4.72 -4.19
CA GLY A 24 24.91 -4.24 -3.75
C GLY A 24 25.39 -2.99 -4.48
N GLY A 25 24.66 -2.52 -5.49
CA GLY A 25 24.99 -1.32 -6.26
C GLY A 25 24.02 -0.16 -6.04
N PRO A 26 24.25 0.99 -6.75
CA PRO A 26 23.39 2.16 -6.64
C PRO A 26 21.94 1.86 -7.08
N ALA A 27 20.96 2.27 -6.28
CA ALA A 27 19.55 2.01 -6.53
C ALA A 27 19.05 2.55 -7.88
N GLY A 28 19.55 3.70 -8.33
CA GLY A 28 19.19 4.28 -9.63
C GLY A 28 19.72 3.52 -10.84
N SER A 29 20.63 2.56 -10.65
CA SER A 29 21.20 1.70 -11.71
C SER A 29 20.60 0.29 -11.73
N ALA A 30 19.71 -0.03 -10.80
CA ALA A 30 19.05 -1.33 -10.73
C ALA A 30 17.98 -1.46 -11.82
N THR A 31 17.71 -2.69 -12.27
CA THR A 31 16.48 -2.98 -13.00
C THR A 31 15.45 -3.54 -12.05
N LEU A 32 14.21 -3.08 -12.19
CA LEU A 32 13.05 -3.50 -11.39
C LEU A 32 11.99 -4.16 -12.28
N ARG A 33 11.09 -4.89 -11.66
CA ARG A 33 9.94 -5.42 -12.38
C ARG A 33 8.65 -5.24 -11.60
N GLU A 34 7.85 -4.27 -12.03
CA GLU A 34 6.60 -3.89 -11.40
C GLU A 34 6.76 -3.68 -9.88
N PRO A 35 7.47 -2.62 -9.43
CA PRO A 35 7.49 -2.26 -8.02
C PRO A 35 6.06 -1.87 -7.61
N PHE A 36 5.65 -2.35 -6.42
CA PHE A 36 4.30 -2.08 -5.91
C PHE A 36 4.38 -1.18 -4.67
N MET A 37 3.98 -1.65 -3.51
CA MET A 37 4.03 -0.81 -2.31
C MET A 37 5.46 -0.46 -1.91
N CYS A 38 5.64 0.75 -1.35
CA CYS A 38 6.88 1.16 -0.72
C CYS A 38 6.61 1.80 0.65
N THR A 39 7.55 1.59 1.58
CA THR A 39 7.50 2.13 2.95
C THR A 39 8.91 2.42 3.45
N PHE A 40 9.03 2.96 4.66
CA PHE A 40 10.30 3.34 5.26
C PHE A 40 10.43 2.77 6.67
N ASP A 41 11.65 2.40 7.06
CA ASP A 41 11.99 2.19 8.46
C ASP A 41 12.33 3.53 9.16
N ARG A 42 12.61 3.47 10.46
CA ARG A 42 13.01 4.64 11.25
C ARG A 42 14.33 5.28 10.82
N ALA A 43 15.22 4.49 10.22
CA ALA A 43 16.49 4.99 9.70
C ALA A 43 16.35 5.68 8.35
N GLY A 44 15.16 5.63 7.74
CA GLY A 44 14.84 6.21 6.44
C GLY A 44 15.22 5.31 5.27
N ASN A 45 15.53 4.03 5.50
CA ASN A 45 15.70 3.08 4.42
C ASN A 45 14.37 2.85 3.71
N LEU A 46 14.39 2.83 2.38
CA LEU A 46 13.22 2.57 1.56
C LEU A 46 13.09 1.06 1.31
N PHE A 47 11.95 0.49 1.66
CA PHE A 47 11.58 -0.88 1.32
C PHE A 47 10.50 -0.89 0.25
N PHE A 48 10.53 -1.87 -0.65
CA PHE A 48 9.51 -2.02 -1.69
C PHE A 48 9.36 -3.47 -2.15
N CYS A 49 8.14 -3.82 -2.56
CA CYS A 49 7.84 -5.10 -3.19
C CYS A 49 8.11 -5.02 -4.68
N GLU A 50 8.70 -6.06 -5.25
CA GLU A 50 8.72 -6.31 -6.69
C GLU A 50 7.85 -7.53 -7.02
N ALA A 51 6.58 -7.28 -7.33
CA ALA A 51 5.58 -8.33 -7.44
C ALA A 51 5.95 -9.41 -8.48
N LYS A 52 6.53 -9.03 -9.61
CA LYS A 52 6.88 -9.95 -10.71
C LYS A 52 8.30 -10.52 -10.61
N ASN A 53 9.08 -10.06 -9.66
CA ASN A 53 10.35 -10.67 -9.29
C ASN A 53 10.23 -11.51 -8.01
N HIS A 54 9.06 -11.51 -7.36
CA HIS A 54 8.76 -12.29 -6.16
C HIS A 54 9.71 -12.01 -4.99
N VAL A 55 10.14 -10.76 -4.85
CA VAL A 55 11.09 -10.32 -3.83
C VAL A 55 10.66 -9.01 -3.15
N VAL A 56 11.24 -8.77 -1.99
CA VAL A 56 11.25 -7.47 -1.31
C VAL A 56 12.67 -6.94 -1.30
N ARG A 57 12.82 -5.67 -1.69
CA ARG A 57 14.12 -5.01 -1.72
C ARG A 57 14.14 -3.79 -0.79
N ARG A 58 15.35 -3.43 -0.36
CA ARG A 58 15.66 -2.29 0.50
C ARG A 58 16.70 -1.40 -0.17
N VAL A 59 16.50 -0.09 -0.12
CA VAL A 59 17.52 0.91 -0.44
C VAL A 59 18.02 1.51 0.87
N ASP A 60 19.30 1.38 1.12
CA ASP A 60 19.96 1.97 2.29
C ASP A 60 19.99 3.49 2.18
N ALA A 61 19.47 4.19 3.19
CA ALA A 61 19.35 5.65 3.20
C ALA A 61 20.70 6.38 3.19
N THR A 62 21.76 5.75 3.71
CA THR A 62 23.09 6.34 3.85
C THR A 62 23.94 6.13 2.59
N THR A 63 23.91 4.90 2.05
CA THR A 63 24.77 4.49 0.94
C THR A 63 24.08 4.59 -0.42
N GLY A 64 22.75 4.60 -0.45
CA GLY A 64 21.93 4.54 -1.68
C GLY A 64 22.02 3.19 -2.40
N GLN A 65 22.56 2.16 -1.75
CA GLN A 65 22.63 0.80 -2.31
C GLN A 65 21.32 0.07 -2.16
N VAL A 66 20.94 -0.68 -3.20
CA VAL A 66 19.77 -1.57 -3.16
C VAL A 66 20.22 -3.00 -2.85
N THR A 67 19.41 -3.72 -2.05
CA THR A 67 19.64 -5.13 -1.71
C THR A 67 18.31 -5.86 -1.59
N THR A 68 18.27 -7.14 -1.93
CA THR A 68 17.14 -8.03 -1.65
C THR A 68 17.16 -8.43 -0.17
N VAL A 69 16.01 -8.34 0.49
CA VAL A 69 15.85 -8.64 1.94
C VAL A 69 14.88 -9.80 2.20
N ALA A 70 14.02 -10.14 1.24
CA ALA A 70 13.19 -11.33 1.29
C ALA A 70 12.83 -11.80 -0.12
N GLY A 71 12.66 -13.11 -0.27
CA GLY A 71 12.40 -13.77 -1.54
C GLY A 71 13.67 -14.12 -2.30
N ASN A 72 13.66 -15.27 -2.97
CA ASN A 72 14.77 -15.75 -3.82
C ASN A 72 14.53 -15.59 -5.32
N GLY A 73 13.37 -15.02 -5.70
CA GLY A 73 12.96 -14.82 -7.09
C GLY A 73 12.09 -15.94 -7.66
N ASP A 74 12.01 -17.08 -7.00
CA ASP A 74 11.16 -18.20 -7.43
C ASP A 74 9.72 -18.03 -6.90
N VAL A 75 8.76 -18.43 -7.74
CA VAL A 75 7.35 -18.50 -7.36
C VAL A 75 7.10 -19.69 -6.44
N GLY A 76 6.47 -19.46 -5.29
CA GLY A 76 6.10 -20.53 -4.37
C GLY A 76 5.71 -20.06 -3.01
N TYR A 77 5.48 -21.02 -2.10
CA TYR A 77 5.19 -20.79 -0.68
C TYR A 77 6.03 -21.75 0.16
N ALA A 78 7.26 -21.35 0.46
CA ALA A 78 8.19 -22.15 1.26
C ALA A 78 9.20 -21.24 2.00
N GLY A 79 9.94 -21.82 2.92
CA GLY A 79 11.05 -21.17 3.61
C GLY A 79 10.74 -20.65 4.99
N ASP A 80 9.53 -20.86 5.53
CA ASP A 80 9.20 -20.48 6.92
C ASP A 80 10.13 -21.18 7.92
N GLY A 81 10.61 -20.40 8.90
CA GLY A 81 11.61 -20.84 9.87
C GLY A 81 13.06 -20.73 9.38
N GLY A 82 13.28 -20.34 8.12
CA GLY A 82 14.58 -20.13 7.51
C GLY A 82 14.87 -18.68 7.14
N PRO A 83 16.04 -18.42 6.49
CA PRO A 83 16.42 -17.08 6.04
C PRO A 83 15.42 -16.52 5.01
N ALA A 84 14.96 -15.29 5.21
CA ALA A 84 13.96 -14.67 4.33
C ALA A 84 14.41 -14.55 2.87
N ILE A 85 15.71 -14.38 2.61
CA ILE A 85 16.29 -14.31 1.25
C ILE A 85 16.29 -15.65 0.52
N GLU A 86 16.06 -16.77 1.20
CA GLU A 86 15.97 -18.11 0.62
C GLU A 86 14.50 -18.57 0.42
N ALA A 87 13.56 -17.81 0.97
CA ALA A 87 12.13 -18.13 0.87
C ALA A 87 11.60 -17.91 -0.55
N THR A 88 10.59 -18.70 -0.94
CA THR A 88 9.79 -18.42 -2.13
C THR A 88 8.55 -17.63 -1.77
N MET A 89 8.15 -16.70 -2.63
CA MET A 89 6.93 -15.89 -2.52
C MET A 89 6.15 -15.89 -3.83
N ASN A 90 4.90 -15.44 -3.79
CA ASN A 90 4.07 -15.35 -4.99
C ASN A 90 3.34 -14.01 -5.07
N GLU A 91 3.91 -13.07 -5.82
CA GLU A 91 3.47 -11.67 -5.92
C GLU A 91 3.40 -10.98 -4.55
N PRO A 92 4.54 -10.69 -3.88
CA PRO A 92 4.52 -9.80 -2.72
C PRO A 92 3.98 -8.43 -3.14
N TYR A 93 2.90 -8.00 -2.48
CA TYR A 93 2.08 -6.88 -2.95
C TYR A 93 2.21 -5.63 -2.10
N SER A 94 2.27 -5.82 -0.79
CA SER A 94 2.44 -4.76 0.19
C SER A 94 3.37 -5.20 1.32
N LEU A 95 3.90 -4.21 2.02
CA LEU A 95 4.72 -4.43 3.18
C LEU A 95 4.65 -3.26 4.16
N GLU A 96 4.90 -3.57 5.43
CA GLU A 96 5.13 -2.58 6.49
C GLU A 96 6.37 -2.97 7.30
N VAL A 97 7.03 -1.98 7.89
CA VAL A 97 8.19 -2.18 8.77
C VAL A 97 7.87 -1.59 10.13
N ASP A 98 8.01 -2.40 11.20
CA ASP A 98 7.77 -1.94 12.57
C ASP A 98 9.03 -1.31 13.19
N ASP A 99 8.86 -0.85 14.42
CA ASP A 99 9.92 -0.16 15.19
C ASP A 99 11.09 -1.06 15.61
N ASP A 100 10.94 -2.38 15.51
CA ASP A 100 11.95 -3.40 15.76
C ASP A 100 12.56 -3.94 14.44
N ASP A 101 12.33 -3.22 13.32
CA ASP A 101 12.77 -3.56 11.97
C ASP A 101 12.20 -4.89 11.44
N ASN A 102 11.11 -5.42 12.04
CA ASN A 102 10.40 -6.54 11.45
C ASN A 102 9.64 -6.09 10.20
N ILE A 103 9.69 -6.90 9.14
CA ILE A 103 9.01 -6.63 7.88
C ILE A 103 7.79 -7.54 7.78
N TYR A 104 6.59 -6.96 7.67
CA TYR A 104 5.35 -7.69 7.39
C TYR A 104 5.06 -7.61 5.89
N ILE A 105 4.93 -8.74 5.23
CA ILE A 105 4.82 -8.85 3.77
C ILE A 105 3.51 -9.54 3.42
N VAL A 106 2.69 -8.90 2.60
CA VAL A 106 1.52 -9.53 1.99
C VAL A 106 1.99 -10.38 0.82
N ASP A 107 2.02 -11.69 1.00
CA ASP A 107 2.33 -12.68 -0.02
C ASP A 107 1.01 -13.11 -0.71
N ARG A 108 0.58 -12.25 -1.64
CA ARG A 108 -0.79 -12.14 -2.13
C ARG A 108 -1.37 -13.42 -2.68
N LEU A 109 -0.70 -14.03 -3.65
CA LEU A 109 -1.22 -15.22 -4.34
C LEU A 109 -1.03 -16.50 -3.53
N ASN A 110 -0.27 -16.43 -2.43
CA ASN A 110 -0.22 -17.47 -1.42
C ASN A 110 -1.28 -17.27 -0.32
N ALA A 111 -2.09 -16.21 -0.39
CA ALA A 111 -3.14 -15.89 0.58
C ALA A 111 -2.65 -15.85 2.04
N VAL A 112 -1.44 -15.30 2.27
CA VAL A 112 -0.83 -15.17 3.59
C VAL A 112 -0.20 -13.81 3.82
N VAL A 113 0.04 -13.48 5.08
CA VAL A 113 0.95 -12.42 5.51
C VAL A 113 2.13 -13.06 6.21
N ARG A 114 3.34 -12.72 5.78
CA ARG A 114 4.59 -13.22 6.35
C ARG A 114 5.32 -12.13 7.11
N LYS A 115 6.06 -12.53 8.14
CA LYS A 115 6.91 -11.64 8.93
C LYS A 115 8.36 -12.06 8.79
N VAL A 116 9.24 -11.11 8.49
CA VAL A 116 10.68 -11.27 8.62
C VAL A 116 11.09 -10.62 9.94
N ASP A 117 11.70 -11.39 10.82
CA ASP A 117 12.24 -10.87 12.08
C ASP A 117 13.46 -9.99 11.80
N GLY A 118 13.41 -8.73 12.20
CA GLY A 118 14.44 -7.72 11.89
C GLY A 118 15.81 -8.04 12.47
N ARG A 119 15.88 -8.81 13.57
CA ARG A 119 17.11 -9.17 14.24
C ARG A 119 17.75 -10.43 13.67
N THR A 120 16.96 -11.42 13.30
CA THR A 120 17.46 -12.75 12.86
C THR A 120 17.39 -12.95 11.35
N GLY A 121 16.57 -12.19 10.64
CA GLY A 121 16.31 -12.37 9.22
C GLY A 121 15.47 -13.61 8.90
N VAL A 122 14.89 -14.25 9.91
CA VAL A 122 14.04 -15.45 9.74
C VAL A 122 12.64 -15.02 9.30
N ILE A 123 12.09 -15.68 8.28
CA ILE A 123 10.71 -15.47 7.81
C ILE A 123 9.76 -16.50 8.42
N THR A 124 8.54 -16.06 8.76
CA THR A 124 7.46 -16.92 9.25
C THR A 124 6.11 -16.40 8.77
N THR A 125 5.12 -17.28 8.60
CA THR A 125 3.74 -16.87 8.35
C THR A 125 3.09 -16.42 9.67
N VAL A 126 2.37 -15.28 9.65
CA VAL A 126 1.67 -14.72 10.83
C VAL A 126 0.17 -14.60 10.62
N ALA A 127 -0.31 -14.65 9.37
CA ALA A 127 -1.74 -14.73 9.06
C ALA A 127 -1.95 -15.44 7.72
N GLY A 128 -3.00 -16.24 7.65
CA GLY A 128 -3.37 -17.04 6.49
C GLY A 128 -2.81 -18.45 6.53
N THR A 129 -3.64 -19.43 6.10
CA THR A 129 -3.26 -20.85 5.98
C THR A 129 -2.63 -21.20 4.63
N GLY A 130 -2.65 -20.26 3.67
CA GLY A 130 -2.31 -20.55 2.26
C GLY A 130 -3.49 -21.03 1.42
N GLU A 131 -4.60 -21.42 2.05
CA GLU A 131 -5.84 -21.81 1.36
C GLU A 131 -6.79 -20.62 1.29
N PRO A 132 -7.16 -20.12 0.09
CA PRO A 132 -8.04 -18.97 -0.03
C PRO A 132 -9.41 -19.17 0.60
N GLY A 133 -9.84 -18.25 1.47
CA GLY A 133 -11.14 -18.35 2.14
C GLY A 133 -11.36 -17.26 3.18
N TYR A 134 -12.37 -17.47 4.03
CA TYR A 134 -12.66 -16.64 5.19
C TYR A 134 -13.00 -17.53 6.39
N SER A 135 -12.15 -17.48 7.39
CA SER A 135 -12.36 -18.16 8.68
C SER A 135 -11.44 -17.59 9.75
N GLY A 136 -11.59 -18.07 10.98
CA GLY A 136 -10.58 -17.94 12.03
C GLY A 136 -10.69 -16.69 12.89
N ASP A 137 -11.76 -15.87 12.80
CA ASP A 137 -11.97 -14.74 13.73
C ASP A 137 -12.00 -15.24 15.19
N GLY A 138 -11.27 -14.54 16.08
CA GLY A 138 -11.09 -14.90 17.48
C GLY A 138 -10.04 -15.99 17.72
N GLY A 139 -9.37 -16.49 16.69
CA GLY A 139 -8.35 -17.54 16.74
C GLY A 139 -6.98 -17.08 16.25
N PRO A 140 -5.99 -18.03 16.19
CA PRO A 140 -4.66 -17.75 15.68
C PRO A 140 -4.68 -17.27 14.22
N GLY A 141 -3.91 -16.23 13.89
CA GLY A 141 -3.88 -15.64 12.57
C GLY A 141 -3.35 -16.60 11.49
N ASP A 142 -2.37 -17.42 11.81
CA ASP A 142 -1.77 -18.41 10.92
C ASP A 142 -2.68 -19.66 10.70
N GLU A 143 -3.74 -19.82 11.49
CA GLU A 143 -4.81 -20.80 11.29
C GLU A 143 -6.05 -20.22 10.59
N ALA A 144 -6.11 -18.91 10.39
CA ALA A 144 -7.19 -18.21 9.71
C ALA A 144 -7.05 -18.31 8.18
N GLN A 145 -8.15 -18.27 7.46
CA GLN A 145 -8.10 -18.14 6.01
C GLN A 145 -8.18 -16.65 5.61
N LEU A 146 -7.34 -16.27 4.66
CA LEU A 146 -7.43 -15.04 3.87
C LEU A 146 -7.74 -15.43 2.43
N ARG A 147 -8.47 -14.57 1.69
CA ARG A 147 -8.85 -14.94 0.31
C ARG A 147 -7.91 -14.36 -0.74
N GLU A 148 -7.69 -13.08 -0.70
CA GLU A 148 -6.74 -12.35 -1.55
C GLU A 148 -6.28 -11.09 -0.82
N PRO A 149 -5.37 -11.22 0.18
CA PRO A 149 -4.85 -10.06 0.89
C PRO A 149 -4.04 -9.19 -0.08
N ASN A 150 -4.23 -7.88 0.01
CA ASN A 150 -3.62 -6.95 -0.94
C ASN A 150 -2.78 -5.87 -0.27
N ASP A 151 -3.12 -5.49 0.95
CA ASP A 151 -2.39 -4.48 1.71
C ASP A 151 -2.34 -4.84 3.18
N CYS A 152 -1.30 -4.38 3.87
CA CYS A 152 -1.24 -4.40 5.32
C CYS A 152 -0.78 -3.04 5.85
N PHE A 153 -1.17 -2.72 7.09
CA PHE A 153 -0.85 -1.46 7.73
C PHE A 153 -0.73 -1.63 9.25
N LEU A 154 0.36 -1.16 9.83
CA LEU A 154 0.56 -1.15 11.28
C LEU A 154 -0.28 -0.05 11.92
N ASP A 155 -1.20 -0.40 12.83
CA ASP A 155 -2.15 0.54 13.42
C ASP A 155 -1.56 1.41 14.54
N GLY A 156 -0.27 1.24 14.87
CA GLY A 156 0.41 1.96 15.96
C GLY A 156 -0.09 1.60 17.36
N ARG A 157 -0.95 0.57 17.48
CA ARG A 157 -1.58 0.10 18.73
C ARG A 157 -1.36 -1.40 18.92
N GLY A 158 -0.31 -1.95 18.31
CA GLY A 158 0.05 -3.37 18.38
C GLY A 158 -0.74 -4.26 17.44
N GLY A 159 -1.44 -3.71 16.45
CA GLY A 159 -2.18 -4.44 15.44
C GLY A 159 -1.64 -4.25 14.03
N LEU A 160 -1.78 -5.29 13.22
CA LEU A 160 -1.59 -5.27 11.78
C LEU A 160 -2.97 -5.38 11.10
N LEU A 161 -3.40 -4.32 10.43
CA LEU A 161 -4.58 -4.35 9.58
C LEU A 161 -4.24 -5.01 8.26
N ILE A 162 -5.13 -5.83 7.71
CA ILE A 162 -4.96 -6.59 6.46
C ILE A 162 -6.20 -6.37 5.59
N ALA A 163 -6.02 -5.74 4.42
CA ALA A 163 -7.09 -5.57 3.44
C ALA A 163 -7.21 -6.83 2.59
N ASP A 164 -8.34 -7.52 2.69
CA ASP A 164 -8.66 -8.70 1.88
C ASP A 164 -9.71 -8.35 0.83
N ILE A 165 -9.23 -8.09 -0.40
CA ILE A 165 -10.06 -7.51 -1.46
C ILE A 165 -11.19 -8.45 -1.90
N GLN A 166 -10.94 -9.75 -1.99
CA GLN A 166 -11.94 -10.74 -2.45
C GLN A 166 -12.87 -11.18 -1.33
N ASP A 167 -12.47 -10.97 -0.07
CA ASP A 167 -13.33 -11.22 1.08
C ASP A 167 -14.15 -9.98 1.49
N GLN A 168 -13.90 -8.84 0.88
CA GLN A 168 -14.61 -7.58 1.14
C GLN A 168 -14.48 -7.14 2.61
N ARG A 169 -13.34 -7.42 3.24
CA ARG A 169 -13.05 -7.15 4.66
C ARG A 169 -11.69 -6.53 4.86
N VAL A 170 -11.56 -5.87 5.99
CA VAL A 170 -10.28 -5.58 6.63
C VAL A 170 -10.21 -6.43 7.89
N ARG A 171 -9.15 -7.23 8.03
CA ARG A 171 -8.87 -8.02 9.21
C ARG A 171 -7.85 -7.29 10.10
N ARG A 172 -7.82 -7.58 11.38
CA ARG A 172 -6.82 -7.07 12.32
C ARG A 172 -6.17 -8.23 13.05
N LEU A 173 -4.86 -8.36 12.88
CA LEU A 173 -4.02 -9.26 13.66
C LEU A 173 -3.47 -8.49 14.85
N ASP A 174 -3.71 -8.96 16.06
CA ASP A 174 -2.99 -8.50 17.25
C ASP A 174 -1.59 -9.15 17.26
N ILE A 175 -0.56 -8.34 17.12
CA ILE A 175 0.82 -8.83 16.91
C ILE A 175 1.36 -9.55 18.16
N ALA A 176 0.93 -9.13 19.35
CA ALA A 176 1.43 -9.69 20.60
C ALA A 176 0.80 -11.05 20.92
N THR A 177 -0.48 -11.23 20.62
CA THR A 177 -1.23 -12.45 20.91
C THR A 177 -1.34 -13.40 19.74
N GLY A 178 -1.12 -12.90 18.51
CA GLY A 178 -1.32 -13.64 17.27
C GLY A 178 -2.81 -13.87 16.92
N ILE A 179 -3.74 -13.23 17.61
CA ILE A 179 -5.19 -13.41 17.36
C ILE A 179 -5.64 -12.47 16.24
N ILE A 180 -6.44 -13.00 15.31
CA ILE A 180 -7.01 -12.25 14.19
C ILE A 180 -8.54 -12.10 14.36
N ASP A 181 -9.05 -10.91 13.98
CA ASP A 181 -10.47 -10.59 13.97
C ASP A 181 -10.85 -9.75 12.75
N THR A 182 -12.13 -9.70 12.41
CA THR A 182 -12.67 -8.75 11.45
C THR A 182 -12.70 -7.34 12.04
N PHE A 183 -12.02 -6.40 11.41
CA PHE A 183 -12.00 -4.98 11.77
C PHE A 183 -13.11 -4.19 11.09
N ALA A 184 -13.31 -4.41 9.78
CA ALA A 184 -14.31 -3.72 8.97
C ALA A 184 -14.77 -4.60 7.80
N GLY A 185 -15.99 -4.36 7.32
CA GLY A 185 -16.60 -5.12 6.23
C GLY A 185 -17.38 -6.35 6.72
N ASN A 186 -18.53 -6.59 6.10
CA ASN A 186 -19.40 -7.73 6.41
C ASN A 186 -19.28 -8.89 5.41
N GLY A 187 -18.42 -8.75 4.39
CA GLY A 187 -18.21 -9.73 3.33
C GLY A 187 -19.18 -9.64 2.17
N GLU A 188 -20.15 -8.75 2.20
CA GLU A 188 -21.04 -8.52 1.07
C GLU A 188 -20.34 -7.70 -0.01
N LYS A 189 -20.43 -8.17 -1.27
CA LYS A 189 -19.85 -7.49 -2.43
C LYS A 189 -20.75 -6.32 -2.89
N THR A 190 -20.97 -5.38 -1.99
CA THR A 190 -21.73 -4.15 -2.20
C THR A 190 -21.03 -2.99 -1.50
N ARG A 191 -21.53 -1.79 -1.68
CA ARG A 191 -21.06 -0.60 -0.97
C ARG A 191 -22.21 0.00 -0.17
N GLY A 192 -22.02 0.13 1.15
CA GLY A 192 -23.07 0.67 2.01
C GLY A 192 -22.69 0.73 3.48
N GLY A 193 -23.66 1.11 4.32
CA GLY A 193 -23.51 1.07 5.77
C GLY A 193 -22.85 2.31 6.38
N ASP A 194 -22.86 3.48 5.71
CA ASP A 194 -22.44 4.74 6.33
C ASP A 194 -23.26 5.03 7.58
N GLY A 195 -22.60 5.41 8.66
CA GLY A 195 -23.21 5.61 9.97
C GLY A 195 -23.36 4.34 10.81
N MET A 196 -23.02 3.16 10.27
CA MET A 196 -23.08 1.89 11.00
C MET A 196 -21.71 1.52 11.60
N PRO A 197 -21.68 0.59 12.59
CA PRO A 197 -20.44 -0.05 13.01
C PRO A 197 -19.69 -0.67 11.83
N ALA A 198 -18.36 -0.49 11.77
CA ALA A 198 -17.55 -0.85 10.60
C ALA A 198 -17.64 -2.32 10.20
N GLY A 199 -17.74 -3.25 11.17
CA GLY A 199 -17.91 -4.67 10.90
C GLY A 199 -19.30 -5.08 10.37
N GLN A 200 -20.29 -4.17 10.39
CA GLN A 200 -21.62 -4.38 9.83
C GLN A 200 -21.81 -3.69 8.47
N ALA A 201 -20.93 -2.76 8.12
CA ALA A 201 -20.94 -2.10 6.83
C ALA A 201 -20.37 -2.98 5.73
N SER A 202 -20.82 -2.80 4.49
CA SER A 202 -20.20 -3.46 3.34
C SER A 202 -19.13 -2.58 2.70
N ILE A 203 -18.09 -3.21 2.18
CA ILE A 203 -16.96 -2.58 1.50
C ILE A 203 -16.83 -3.22 0.12
N LEU A 204 -16.73 -2.41 -0.94
CA LEU A 204 -16.65 -2.93 -2.30
C LEU A 204 -15.21 -2.94 -2.81
N GLY A 205 -14.51 -4.04 -2.57
CA GLY A 205 -13.11 -4.22 -2.95
C GLY A 205 -12.13 -3.52 -1.99
N ALA A 206 -12.07 -3.99 -0.74
CA ALA A 206 -11.13 -3.51 0.28
C ALA A 206 -9.69 -3.72 -0.20
N ARG A 207 -9.04 -2.68 -0.78
CA ARG A 207 -7.78 -2.81 -1.51
C ARG A 207 -6.57 -2.31 -0.74
N ALA A 208 -6.69 -1.20 -0.03
CA ALA A 208 -5.59 -0.61 0.72
C ALA A 208 -6.10 0.12 1.96
N ILE A 209 -5.18 0.33 2.92
CA ILE A 209 -5.49 0.87 4.24
C ILE A 209 -4.42 1.88 4.64
N CYS A 210 -4.83 2.97 5.28
CA CYS A 210 -3.95 3.77 6.12
C CYS A 210 -4.71 4.31 7.33
N MET A 211 -4.01 4.81 8.31
CA MET A 211 -4.60 5.44 9.50
C MET A 211 -3.98 6.81 9.74
N ASP A 212 -4.79 7.76 10.15
CA ASP A 212 -4.30 9.07 10.58
C ASP A 212 -3.90 9.07 12.07
N GLN A 213 -3.27 10.18 12.52
CA GLN A 213 -2.85 10.36 13.89
C GLN A 213 -4.02 10.40 14.91
N HIS A 214 -5.25 10.56 14.45
CA HIS A 214 -6.46 10.58 15.27
C HIS A 214 -7.08 9.19 15.41
N GLY A 215 -6.56 8.20 14.70
CA GLY A 215 -7.02 6.81 14.69
C GLY A 215 -8.19 6.57 13.74
N ASN A 216 -8.44 7.46 12.79
CA ASN A 216 -9.36 7.18 11.71
C ASN A 216 -8.64 6.33 10.66
N THR A 217 -9.26 5.20 10.27
CA THR A 217 -8.73 4.28 9.28
C THR A 217 -9.39 4.52 7.94
N TYR A 218 -8.60 4.83 6.93
CA TYR A 218 -9.08 5.03 5.56
C TYR A 218 -8.89 3.74 4.75
N ILE A 219 -9.88 3.41 3.92
CA ILE A 219 -9.91 2.19 3.12
C ILE A 219 -10.17 2.58 1.66
N ALA A 220 -9.24 2.24 0.76
CA ALA A 220 -9.47 2.36 -0.67
C ALA A 220 -10.39 1.23 -1.14
N GLU A 221 -11.52 1.59 -1.74
CA GLU A 221 -12.42 0.67 -2.43
C GLU A 221 -12.07 0.63 -3.92
N ARG A 222 -11.32 -0.40 -4.36
CA ARG A 222 -10.92 -0.52 -5.77
C ARG A 222 -12.11 -0.65 -6.70
N GLU A 223 -13.04 -1.55 -6.37
CA GLU A 223 -14.24 -1.80 -7.17
C GLU A 223 -15.32 -0.74 -6.91
N GLY A 224 -15.32 -0.15 -5.70
CA GLY A 224 -16.19 0.96 -5.30
C GLY A 224 -15.74 2.33 -5.80
N ASN A 225 -14.57 2.44 -6.45
CA ASN A 225 -14.03 3.70 -6.98
C ASN A 225 -14.11 4.86 -5.99
N GLY A 226 -13.59 4.64 -4.78
CA GLY A 226 -13.66 5.66 -3.74
C GLY A 226 -12.83 5.34 -2.50
N VAL A 227 -13.03 6.15 -1.46
CA VAL A 227 -12.37 5.98 -0.18
C VAL A 227 -13.40 6.02 0.94
N ARG A 228 -13.37 5.01 1.81
CA ARG A 228 -14.16 4.95 3.04
C ARG A 228 -13.30 5.35 4.23
N VAL A 229 -13.95 5.65 5.33
CA VAL A 229 -13.31 5.87 6.62
C VAL A 229 -14.00 5.06 7.70
N VAL A 230 -13.21 4.42 8.56
CA VAL A 230 -13.66 3.96 9.87
C VAL A 230 -13.15 4.98 10.88
N THR A 231 -14.06 5.71 11.51
CA THR A 231 -13.68 6.69 12.53
C THR A 231 -13.03 6.00 13.73
N ALA A 232 -12.30 6.74 14.55
CA ALA A 232 -11.73 6.22 15.81
C ALA A 232 -12.80 5.60 16.75
N GLY A 233 -14.07 5.97 16.55
CA GLY A 233 -15.22 5.37 17.25
C GLY A 233 -15.77 4.12 16.60
N GLY A 234 -15.14 3.58 15.54
CA GLY A 234 -15.55 2.35 14.86
C GLY A 234 -16.73 2.51 13.91
N ILE A 235 -17.07 3.71 13.48
CA ILE A 235 -18.21 3.99 12.58
C ILE A 235 -17.71 4.16 11.15
N MET A 236 -18.36 3.48 10.21
CA MET A 236 -18.10 3.58 8.77
C MET A 236 -18.67 4.86 8.18
N GLY A 237 -17.91 5.49 7.29
CA GLY A 237 -18.34 6.63 6.47
C GLY A 237 -17.67 6.62 5.11
N THR A 238 -18.11 7.50 4.21
CA THR A 238 -17.51 7.74 2.89
C THR A 238 -16.83 9.10 2.87
N VAL A 239 -15.60 9.19 2.38
CA VAL A 239 -14.85 10.45 2.24
C VAL A 239 -14.57 10.83 0.79
N ALA A 240 -14.62 9.89 -0.15
CA ALA A 240 -14.42 10.19 -1.56
C ALA A 240 -15.20 9.22 -2.47
N GLY A 241 -15.66 9.71 -3.64
CA GLY A 241 -16.29 8.89 -4.66
C GLY A 241 -17.63 8.30 -4.24
N VAL A 242 -18.57 9.09 -3.75
CA VAL A 242 -19.86 8.61 -3.21
C VAL A 242 -20.70 7.86 -4.25
N SER A 243 -20.59 8.22 -5.53
CA SER A 243 -21.34 7.56 -6.62
C SER A 243 -20.83 6.18 -6.99
N ALA A 244 -19.63 5.82 -6.55
CA ALA A 244 -18.87 4.65 -7.01
C ALA A 244 -18.60 4.62 -8.53
N GLU A 245 -18.86 5.73 -9.24
CA GLU A 245 -18.64 5.86 -10.66
C GLU A 245 -17.15 5.92 -10.98
N ARG A 246 -16.74 5.15 -12.00
CA ARG A 246 -15.35 5.18 -12.47
C ARG A 246 -15.13 6.39 -13.38
N GLY A 247 -14.05 7.13 -13.14
CA GLY A 247 -13.69 8.28 -13.96
C GLY A 247 -12.49 9.03 -13.40
N TYR A 248 -12.21 10.21 -13.97
CA TYR A 248 -11.17 11.12 -13.53
C TYR A 248 -11.69 12.55 -13.55
N SER A 249 -12.26 12.99 -12.45
CA SER A 249 -12.85 14.33 -12.34
C SER A 249 -12.81 14.84 -10.91
N GLY A 250 -13.20 16.10 -10.74
CA GLY A 250 -13.48 16.70 -9.44
C GLY A 250 -12.32 17.42 -8.77
N ASP A 251 -11.15 17.54 -9.41
CA ASP A 251 -10.02 18.29 -8.85
C ASP A 251 -10.39 19.75 -8.57
N GLY A 252 -10.01 20.23 -7.39
CA GLY A 252 -10.38 21.54 -6.86
C GLY A 252 -11.77 21.61 -6.24
N GLY A 253 -12.52 20.50 -6.25
CA GLY A 253 -13.84 20.35 -5.68
C GLY A 253 -13.93 19.29 -4.58
N PRO A 254 -15.17 19.02 -4.07
CA PRO A 254 -15.37 18.03 -3.03
C PRO A 254 -14.98 16.62 -3.45
N ALA A 255 -14.16 15.93 -2.66
CA ALA A 255 -13.72 14.56 -2.92
C ALA A 255 -14.90 13.56 -2.99
N LEU A 256 -15.97 13.82 -2.24
CA LEU A 256 -17.21 13.03 -2.31
C LEU A 256 -17.86 13.03 -3.71
N ALA A 257 -17.75 14.14 -4.44
CA ALA A 257 -18.32 14.30 -5.78
C ALA A 257 -17.34 13.91 -6.89
N ALA A 258 -16.07 13.67 -6.56
CA ALA A 258 -15.06 13.29 -7.52
C ALA A 258 -15.24 11.84 -7.99
N THR A 259 -14.82 11.56 -9.24
CA THR A 259 -14.73 10.20 -9.77
C THR A 259 -13.29 9.69 -9.70
N TRP A 260 -13.14 8.39 -9.54
CA TRP A 260 -11.86 7.72 -9.29
C TRP A 260 -11.70 6.51 -10.22
N GLY A 261 -10.49 6.12 -10.50
CA GLY A 261 -10.17 5.01 -11.39
C GLY A 261 -9.51 3.83 -10.66
N ALA A 262 -10.30 3.05 -9.94
CA ALA A 262 -9.83 1.86 -9.23
C ALA A 262 -8.59 2.15 -8.35
N PRO A 263 -8.72 2.94 -7.28
CA PRO A 263 -7.60 3.29 -6.40
C PRO A 263 -6.99 2.04 -5.78
N LYS A 264 -5.64 1.96 -5.72
CA LYS A 264 -4.94 0.76 -5.25
C LYS A 264 -4.07 0.95 -4.02
N ALA A 265 -3.73 2.18 -3.68
CA ALA A 265 -3.03 2.46 -2.44
C ALA A 265 -3.46 3.81 -1.87
N LEU A 266 -3.22 3.98 -0.58
CA LEU A 266 -3.36 5.26 0.09
C LEU A 266 -2.42 5.34 1.30
N ARG A 267 -2.06 6.57 1.67
CA ARG A 267 -1.27 6.88 2.86
C ARG A 267 -1.76 8.19 3.45
N CYS A 268 -1.65 8.34 4.77
CA CYS A 268 -1.91 9.62 5.44
C CYS A 268 -0.61 10.40 5.58
N ASP A 269 -0.63 11.70 5.24
CA ASP A 269 0.49 12.60 5.53
C ASP A 269 0.46 13.07 6.99
N ALA A 270 1.50 13.77 7.44
CA ALA A 270 1.61 14.27 8.82
C ALA A 270 0.51 15.28 9.20
N ALA A 271 -0.18 15.89 8.23
CA ALA A 271 -1.33 16.77 8.45
C ALA A 271 -2.66 16.00 8.49
N GLY A 272 -2.63 14.67 8.26
CA GLY A 272 -3.79 13.79 8.19
C GLY A 272 -4.47 13.77 6.83
N ASN A 273 -3.93 14.44 5.81
CA ASN A 273 -4.49 14.34 4.45
C ASN A 273 -4.28 12.93 3.87
N VAL A 274 -5.20 12.49 3.04
CA VAL A 274 -5.12 11.18 2.41
C VAL A 274 -4.53 11.31 1.01
N ILE A 275 -3.36 10.72 0.82
CA ILE A 275 -2.71 10.57 -0.48
C ILE A 275 -3.22 9.27 -1.10
N VAL A 276 -3.84 9.35 -2.26
CA VAL A 276 -4.49 8.23 -2.95
C VAL A 276 -3.78 7.96 -4.27
N VAL A 277 -3.41 6.72 -4.50
CA VAL A 277 -2.92 6.24 -5.79
C VAL A 277 -4.11 5.86 -6.66
N ASP A 278 -4.48 6.77 -7.56
CA ASP A 278 -5.62 6.65 -8.48
C ASP A 278 -5.13 5.95 -9.76
N THR A 279 -4.92 4.64 -9.65
CA THR A 279 -4.08 3.82 -10.51
C THR A 279 -4.46 3.86 -11.98
N GLU A 280 -5.72 3.63 -12.30
CA GLU A 280 -6.16 3.56 -13.70
C GLU A 280 -6.31 4.96 -14.34
N ASN A 281 -6.19 6.01 -13.51
CA ASN A 281 -6.07 7.41 -13.95
C ASN A 281 -4.61 7.88 -14.00
N HIS A 282 -3.65 6.97 -13.73
CA HIS A 282 -2.21 7.29 -13.75
C HIS A 282 -1.85 8.52 -12.88
N ALA A 283 -2.52 8.68 -11.74
CA ALA A 283 -2.47 9.87 -10.91
C ALA A 283 -2.21 9.56 -9.43
N ILE A 284 -1.56 10.51 -8.76
CA ILE A 284 -1.53 10.59 -7.31
C ILE A 284 -2.37 11.79 -6.92
N ARG A 285 -3.41 11.56 -6.12
CA ARG A 285 -4.36 12.60 -5.70
C ARG A 285 -4.34 12.75 -4.18
N LYS A 286 -4.52 13.96 -3.72
CA LYS A 286 -4.60 14.29 -2.30
C LYS A 286 -6.01 14.73 -1.93
N ILE A 287 -6.57 14.14 -0.88
CA ILE A 287 -7.78 14.60 -0.21
C ILE A 287 -7.33 15.39 1.02
N ASP A 288 -7.61 16.67 1.03
CA ASP A 288 -7.45 17.52 2.21
C ASP A 288 -8.59 17.23 3.17
N VAL A 289 -8.28 16.63 4.32
CA VAL A 289 -9.32 16.17 5.27
C VAL A 289 -10.04 17.30 5.98
N ASN A 290 -9.45 18.50 6.06
CA ASN A 290 -10.05 19.64 6.72
C ASN A 290 -11.07 20.35 5.80
N THR A 291 -10.80 20.37 4.48
CA THR A 291 -11.65 21.05 3.50
C THR A 291 -12.52 20.07 2.71
N GLY A 292 -12.15 18.77 2.69
CA GLY A 292 -12.78 17.76 1.85
C GLY A 292 -12.49 17.92 0.36
N ILE A 293 -11.50 18.75 -0.03
CA ILE A 293 -11.17 19.03 -1.42
C ILE A 293 -10.13 18.03 -1.93
N VAL A 294 -10.33 17.53 -3.14
CA VAL A 294 -9.37 16.68 -3.84
C VAL A 294 -8.55 17.48 -4.85
N THR A 295 -7.26 17.15 -4.97
CA THR A 295 -6.36 17.71 -5.98
C THR A 295 -5.41 16.65 -6.49
N THR A 296 -5.07 16.67 -7.78
CA THR A 296 -3.96 15.87 -8.33
C THR A 296 -2.63 16.53 -7.95
N ILE A 297 -1.71 15.74 -7.42
CA ILE A 297 -0.38 16.19 -6.98
C ILE A 297 0.76 15.63 -7.83
N ALA A 298 0.51 14.56 -8.58
CA ALA A 298 1.44 14.02 -9.57
C ALA A 298 0.70 13.18 -10.62
N GLY A 299 1.22 13.15 -11.84
CA GLY A 299 0.64 12.36 -12.91
C GLY A 299 -0.66 12.94 -13.46
N GLY A 300 -1.61 12.08 -13.81
CA GLY A 300 -2.87 12.41 -14.47
C GLY A 300 -2.84 12.13 -15.97
N GLN A 301 -1.71 11.60 -16.47
CA GLN A 301 -1.56 11.16 -17.86
C GLN A 301 -0.67 9.92 -17.93
N LEU A 302 -0.98 9.04 -18.86
CA LEU A 302 -0.18 7.85 -19.14
C LEU A 302 1.20 8.25 -19.71
N GLY A 303 2.27 7.68 -19.18
CA GLY A 303 3.62 7.85 -19.70
C GLY A 303 4.71 7.60 -18.67
N GLY A 304 5.95 7.91 -19.04
CA GLY A 304 7.14 7.76 -18.20
C GLY A 304 8.04 9.00 -18.18
N HIS A 305 7.57 10.11 -18.73
CA HIS A 305 8.33 11.36 -18.84
C HIS A 305 8.18 12.27 -17.61
N GLY A 306 8.88 13.39 -17.61
CA GLY A 306 8.66 14.50 -16.69
C GLY A 306 9.63 14.57 -15.51
N ASP A 307 10.66 13.71 -15.43
CA ASP A 307 11.70 13.82 -14.39
C ASP A 307 12.41 15.19 -14.44
N GLY A 308 12.54 15.81 -13.28
CA GLY A 308 13.11 17.15 -13.11
C GLY A 308 12.13 18.29 -13.33
N GLY A 309 10.90 18.02 -13.80
CA GLY A 309 9.84 18.97 -14.01
C GLY A 309 8.74 18.93 -12.95
N PRO A 310 7.65 19.73 -13.15
CA PRO A 310 6.49 19.71 -12.27
C PRO A 310 5.87 18.30 -12.19
N ALA A 311 5.54 17.86 -10.99
CA ALA A 311 5.00 16.53 -10.78
C ALA A 311 3.65 16.32 -11.48
N THR A 312 2.84 17.37 -11.59
CA THR A 312 1.53 17.35 -12.29
C THR A 312 1.64 17.29 -13.81
N ASP A 313 2.83 17.57 -14.37
CA ASP A 313 3.07 17.49 -15.81
C ASP A 313 3.73 16.16 -16.21
N ALA A 314 4.07 15.34 -15.23
CA ALA A 314 4.73 14.06 -15.46
C ALA A 314 3.73 12.98 -15.87
N GLY A 315 4.16 12.05 -16.74
CA GLY A 315 3.43 10.83 -17.01
C GLY A 315 3.78 9.75 -15.97
N LEU A 316 2.76 9.02 -15.50
CA LEU A 316 2.90 7.79 -14.73
C LEU A 316 2.26 6.63 -15.51
N ASP A 317 2.65 5.39 -15.22
CA ASP A 317 1.99 4.24 -15.81
C ASP A 317 1.57 3.22 -14.74
N ARG A 318 0.26 3.24 -14.44
CA ARG A 318 -0.41 2.40 -13.46
C ARG A 318 0.37 2.30 -12.14
N PRO A 319 0.60 3.41 -11.44
CA PRO A 319 1.22 3.36 -10.14
C PRO A 319 0.39 2.48 -9.21
N HIS A 320 1.03 1.58 -8.44
CA HIS A 320 0.32 0.66 -7.54
C HIS A 320 0.47 1.00 -6.07
N GLY A 321 1.48 1.78 -5.71
CA GLY A 321 1.73 2.12 -4.31
C GLY A 321 2.43 3.46 -4.12
N CYS A 322 2.38 3.94 -2.91
CA CYS A 322 3.14 5.10 -2.47
C CYS A 322 3.60 4.95 -1.02
N GLY A 323 4.72 5.59 -0.69
CA GLY A 323 5.21 5.78 0.66
C GLY A 323 5.47 7.24 0.94
N ILE A 324 5.36 7.66 2.19
CA ILE A 324 5.67 9.03 2.62
C ILE A 324 6.87 8.97 3.55
N ALA A 325 7.96 9.63 3.16
CA ALA A 325 9.15 9.73 3.99
C ALA A 325 8.93 10.71 5.18
N SER A 326 9.76 10.63 6.20
CA SER A 326 9.67 11.48 7.40
C SER A 326 9.79 12.98 7.11
N ASP A 327 10.38 13.35 5.97
CA ASP A 327 10.48 14.73 5.49
C ASP A 327 9.26 15.20 4.66
N GLY A 328 8.24 14.34 4.51
CA GLY A 328 7.01 14.60 3.78
C GLY A 328 7.05 14.34 2.29
N ARG A 329 8.20 13.92 1.72
CA ARG A 329 8.30 13.55 0.31
C ARG A 329 7.51 12.26 0.04
N ILE A 330 6.83 12.25 -1.13
CA ILE A 330 6.00 11.13 -1.55
C ILE A 330 6.77 10.30 -2.57
N TYR A 331 6.99 9.03 -2.24
CA TYR A 331 7.60 8.06 -3.14
C TYR A 331 6.50 7.27 -3.83
N ILE A 332 6.60 7.11 -5.14
CA ILE A 332 5.57 6.52 -6.01
C ILE A 332 6.16 5.28 -6.68
N ALA A 333 5.57 4.14 -6.44
CA ALA A 333 5.87 2.93 -7.22
C ALA A 333 5.19 3.07 -8.61
N ASP A 334 5.94 3.57 -9.57
CA ASP A 334 5.53 3.79 -10.97
C ASP A 334 5.68 2.46 -11.74
N SER A 335 4.73 1.54 -11.49
CA SER A 335 4.89 0.10 -11.64
C SER A 335 5.22 -0.35 -13.05
N ASN A 336 4.43 0.06 -14.05
CA ASN A 336 4.67 -0.34 -15.44
C ASN A 336 5.88 0.40 -16.06
N ASN A 337 6.34 1.49 -15.42
CA ASN A 337 7.60 2.13 -15.77
C ASN A 337 8.80 1.55 -15.03
N HIS A 338 8.61 0.47 -14.26
CA HIS A 338 9.66 -0.30 -13.58
C HIS A 338 10.62 0.56 -12.75
N ARG A 339 10.09 1.53 -12.00
CA ARG A 339 10.89 2.45 -11.19
C ARG A 339 10.11 3.02 -10.02
N ILE A 340 10.84 3.59 -9.06
CA ILE A 340 10.26 4.39 -7.99
C ILE A 340 10.66 5.85 -8.21
N ARG A 341 9.68 6.73 -8.13
CA ARG A 341 9.84 8.19 -8.29
C ARG A 341 9.50 8.89 -6.99
N VAL A 342 10.09 10.07 -6.77
CA VAL A 342 9.83 10.91 -5.61
C VAL A 342 9.30 12.27 -6.03
N VAL A 343 8.29 12.76 -5.31
CA VAL A 343 7.71 14.09 -5.40
C VAL A 343 8.11 14.88 -4.17
N GLY A 344 8.66 16.11 -4.40
CA GLY A 344 9.09 17.01 -3.32
C GLY A 344 9.89 18.21 -3.82
#